data_c7192f4f4ebe638c6f02bee5d3808fbb
#
_entry.id   c7192f4f4ebe638c6f02bee5d3808fbb
#
_cell.length_a   1.000
_cell.length_b   1.000
_cell.length_c   1.000
_cell.angle_alpha   90.00
_cell.angle_beta   90.00
_cell.angle_gamma   90.00
#
_symmetry.space_group_name_H-M   'P 1'
#
loop_
_entity.id
_entity.type
_entity.pdbx_description
1 polymer ?
#
loop_
_entity_poly.entity_id
_entity_poly.type
_entity_poly.pdbx_seq_one_letter_code
_entity_poly.pdbx_strand_id
1 'polypeptide(L)'
;MDTNQLEIIPYNENLATDFKQLNEAWLQKYFEIEPIDVEMLSNPTQYFIDKGGHIFFAKLGAEIVGTFALLKETDSVYELSKMAVAESFQGKNIGNRLMEFAIAKAIELNAAKIILYSNTKLAPAIHLYRKYGFTEVPVTSSGYKRCNIKMELIIQKEK
;
A
#
# COMPACT_ATOMS: atom_id res chain seq x y z
N MET A 1 -15.56 -12.78 12.29
CA MET A 1 -15.61 -13.10 10.87
C MET A 1 -14.37 -13.89 10.46
N ASP A 2 -14.60 -14.86 9.64
CA ASP A 2 -13.54 -15.75 9.17
C ASP A 2 -12.80 -15.10 7.98
N THR A 3 -11.47 -14.93 8.11
CA THR A 3 -10.65 -14.36 7.04
C THR A 3 -10.50 -15.29 5.84
N ASN A 4 -10.97 -16.56 5.92
CA ASN A 4 -11.00 -17.47 4.78
C ASN A 4 -11.92 -16.98 3.66
N GLN A 5 -12.83 -16.05 3.96
CA GLN A 5 -13.73 -15.44 2.97
C GLN A 5 -13.18 -14.11 2.43
N LEU A 6 -11.94 -13.80 2.74
CA LEU A 6 -11.32 -12.57 2.26
C LEU A 6 -10.99 -12.67 0.77
N GLU A 7 -11.46 -11.70 0.01
CA GLU A 7 -11.13 -11.54 -1.40
C GLU A 7 -10.28 -10.28 -1.58
N ILE A 8 -9.34 -10.33 -2.50
CA ILE A 8 -8.62 -9.13 -2.95
C ILE A 8 -9.18 -8.77 -4.32
N ILE A 9 -9.75 -7.58 -4.44
CA ILE A 9 -10.40 -7.13 -5.67
C ILE A 9 -9.76 -5.87 -6.21
N PRO A 10 -9.79 -5.66 -7.55
CA PRO A 10 -9.18 -4.49 -8.15
C PRO A 10 -10.03 -3.23 -7.95
N TYR A 11 -9.39 -2.09 -8.19
CA TYR A 11 -10.04 -0.78 -8.14
C TYR A 11 -11.18 -0.68 -9.14
N ASN A 12 -12.27 -0.03 -8.70
CA ASN A 12 -13.25 0.57 -9.58
C ASN A 12 -13.72 1.88 -8.94
N GLU A 13 -14.33 2.75 -9.72
CA GLU A 13 -14.69 4.09 -9.24
C GLU A 13 -15.68 4.07 -8.08
N ASN A 14 -16.50 3.03 -7.96
CA ASN A 14 -17.42 2.88 -6.84
C ASN A 14 -16.71 2.69 -5.51
N LEU A 15 -15.43 2.30 -5.54
CA LEU A 15 -14.60 2.08 -4.35
C LEU A 15 -13.68 3.26 -4.03
N ALA A 16 -13.76 4.34 -4.79
CA ALA A 16 -12.90 5.52 -4.55
C ALA A 16 -13.09 6.10 -3.14
N THR A 17 -14.33 6.13 -2.66
CA THR A 17 -14.64 6.62 -1.31
C THR A 17 -14.03 5.72 -0.23
N ASP A 18 -14.09 4.40 -0.43
CA ASP A 18 -13.50 3.44 0.51
C ASP A 18 -11.99 3.62 0.61
N PHE A 19 -11.32 3.81 -0.51
CA PHE A 19 -9.88 4.08 -0.56
C PHE A 19 -9.51 5.31 0.26
N LYS A 20 -10.25 6.41 0.04
CA LYS A 20 -10.02 7.66 0.75
C LYS A 20 -10.28 7.52 2.25
N GLN A 21 -11.42 6.95 2.63
CA GLN A 21 -11.80 6.83 4.04
C GLN A 21 -10.85 5.94 4.83
N LEU A 22 -10.45 4.80 4.28
CA LEU A 22 -9.50 3.89 4.94
C LEU A 22 -8.17 4.59 5.23
N ASN A 23 -7.65 5.32 4.25
CA ASN A 23 -6.38 6.01 4.39
C ASN A 23 -6.47 7.22 5.31
N GLU A 24 -7.56 7.99 5.23
CA GLU A 24 -7.76 9.14 6.13
C GLU A 24 -7.85 8.71 7.59
N ALA A 25 -8.59 7.64 7.87
CA ALA A 25 -8.71 7.10 9.23
C ALA A 25 -7.35 6.68 9.78
N TRP A 26 -6.54 6.02 8.95
CA TRP A 26 -5.19 5.60 9.34
C TRP A 26 -4.28 6.80 9.60
N LEU A 27 -4.28 7.79 8.69
CA LEU A 27 -3.45 8.99 8.82
C LEU A 27 -3.82 9.81 10.05
N GLN A 28 -5.12 10.00 10.32
CA GLN A 28 -5.58 10.74 11.48
C GLN A 28 -5.16 10.08 12.79
N LYS A 29 -5.07 8.76 12.80
CA LYS A 29 -4.66 8.01 13.99
C LYS A 29 -3.17 8.16 14.32
N TYR A 30 -2.32 8.18 13.30
CA TYR A 30 -0.87 8.08 13.48
C TYR A 30 -0.11 9.36 13.11
N PHE A 31 -0.68 10.22 12.28
CA PHE A 31 0.00 11.39 11.70
C PHE A 31 -1.00 12.51 11.45
N GLU A 32 -0.54 13.54 10.73
CA GLU A 32 -1.40 14.58 10.18
C GLU A 32 -1.61 14.32 8.69
N ILE A 33 -2.78 14.70 8.18
CA ILE A 33 -3.06 14.62 6.75
C ILE A 33 -2.34 15.78 6.06
N GLU A 34 -1.42 15.48 5.16
CA GLU A 34 -0.68 16.48 4.39
C GLU A 34 -1.47 16.86 3.12
N PRO A 35 -1.22 18.07 2.54
CA PRO A 35 -1.92 18.46 1.30
C PRO A 35 -1.78 17.43 0.16
N ILE A 36 -0.63 16.79 0.02
CA ILE A 36 -0.43 15.78 -1.01
C ILE A 36 -1.34 14.56 -0.77
N ASP A 37 -1.62 14.22 0.48
CA ASP A 37 -2.55 13.14 0.80
C ASP A 37 -3.97 13.48 0.31
N VAL A 38 -4.43 14.70 0.56
CA VAL A 38 -5.76 15.15 0.12
C VAL A 38 -5.88 15.04 -1.40
N GLU A 39 -4.86 15.50 -2.13
CA GLU A 39 -4.81 15.43 -3.59
C GLU A 39 -4.92 13.99 -4.08
N MET A 40 -4.04 13.12 -3.61
CA MET A 40 -3.96 11.74 -4.08
C MET A 40 -5.19 10.92 -3.68
N LEU A 41 -5.67 11.07 -2.45
CA LEU A 41 -6.80 10.30 -1.95
C LEU A 41 -8.13 10.77 -2.53
N SER A 42 -8.21 12.03 -2.97
CA SER A 42 -9.41 12.57 -3.61
C SER A 42 -9.48 12.27 -5.12
N ASN A 43 -8.36 11.87 -5.70
CA ASN A 43 -8.25 11.64 -7.15
C ASN A 43 -7.48 10.36 -7.46
N PRO A 44 -7.93 9.19 -6.93
CA PRO A 44 -7.15 7.96 -7.07
C PRO A 44 -6.99 7.49 -8.51
N THR A 45 -8.00 7.67 -9.35
CA THR A 45 -7.89 7.32 -10.78
C THR A 45 -6.76 8.11 -11.45
N GLN A 46 -6.73 9.41 -11.23
CA GLN A 46 -5.74 10.29 -11.84
C GLN A 46 -4.32 10.00 -11.35
N TYR A 47 -4.16 9.83 -10.02
CA TYR A 47 -2.82 9.71 -9.44
C TYR A 47 -2.23 8.30 -9.52
N PHE A 48 -3.07 7.28 -9.64
CA PHE A 48 -2.60 5.89 -9.65
C PHE A 48 -2.92 5.18 -10.95
N ILE A 49 -4.17 5.06 -11.30
CA ILE A 49 -4.62 4.23 -12.43
C ILE A 49 -4.15 4.80 -13.76
N ASP A 50 -4.38 6.09 -13.99
CA ASP A 50 -4.02 6.75 -15.26
C ASP A 50 -2.50 6.78 -15.47
N LYS A 51 -1.72 6.65 -14.42
CA LYS A 51 -0.25 6.62 -14.50
C LYS A 51 0.32 5.21 -14.59
N GLY A 52 -0.53 4.22 -14.79
CA GLY A 52 -0.10 2.83 -14.92
C GLY A 52 0.05 2.09 -13.58
N GLY A 53 -0.41 2.70 -12.49
CA GLY A 53 -0.43 2.06 -11.18
C GLY A 53 -1.69 1.23 -10.96
N HIS A 54 -1.78 0.65 -9.78
CA HIS A 54 -2.88 -0.24 -9.42
C HIS A 54 -3.32 0.02 -7.99
N ILE A 55 -4.61 -0.15 -7.72
CA ILE A 55 -5.18 -0.10 -6.37
C ILE A 55 -5.99 -1.38 -6.19
N PHE A 56 -5.84 -1.99 -5.02
CA PHE A 56 -6.59 -3.20 -4.66
C PHE A 56 -7.25 -3.03 -3.30
N PHE A 57 -8.29 -3.82 -3.07
CA PHE A 57 -9.05 -3.78 -1.83
C PHE A 57 -9.19 -5.19 -1.26
N ALA A 58 -9.12 -5.26 0.07
CA ALA A 58 -9.50 -6.47 0.79
C ALA A 58 -10.99 -6.37 1.12
N LYS A 59 -11.75 -7.32 0.63
CA LYS A 59 -13.20 -7.41 0.84
C LYS A 59 -13.50 -8.64 1.69
N LEU A 60 -14.21 -8.43 2.78
CA LEU A 60 -14.62 -9.50 3.68
C LEU A 60 -16.13 -9.52 3.77
N GLY A 61 -16.77 -10.51 3.12
CA GLY A 61 -18.21 -10.49 2.93
C GLY A 61 -18.61 -9.29 2.06
N ALA A 62 -19.45 -8.41 2.56
CA ALA A 62 -19.89 -7.20 1.87
C ALA A 62 -19.06 -5.95 2.25
N GLU A 63 -18.10 -6.08 3.17
CA GLU A 63 -17.35 -4.95 3.67
C GLU A 63 -15.98 -4.82 3.03
N ILE A 64 -15.57 -3.58 2.75
CA ILE A 64 -14.21 -3.26 2.33
C ILE A 64 -13.43 -2.95 3.60
N VAL A 65 -12.43 -3.80 3.90
CA VAL A 65 -11.71 -3.76 5.18
C VAL A 65 -10.25 -3.39 5.06
N GLY A 66 -9.73 -3.27 3.85
CA GLY A 66 -8.34 -2.88 3.63
C GLY A 66 -8.09 -2.47 2.19
N THR A 67 -6.94 -1.85 1.96
CA THR A 67 -6.54 -1.39 0.64
C THR A 67 -5.02 -1.22 0.56
N PHE A 68 -4.50 -1.21 -0.64
CA PHE A 68 -3.15 -0.74 -0.94
C PHE A 68 -3.07 -0.27 -2.38
N ALA A 69 -2.04 0.51 -2.68
CA ALA A 69 -1.76 0.97 -4.02
C ALA A 69 -0.33 0.60 -4.44
N LEU A 70 -0.16 0.33 -5.71
CA LEU A 70 1.14 0.22 -6.37
C LEU A 70 1.26 1.39 -7.33
N LEU A 71 2.08 2.36 -6.98
CA LEU A 71 2.34 3.53 -7.81
C LEU A 71 3.48 3.20 -8.76
N LYS A 72 3.28 3.42 -10.05
CA LYS A 72 4.32 3.13 -11.03
C LYS A 72 5.34 4.25 -11.05
N GLU A 73 6.57 3.95 -10.63
CA GLU A 73 7.68 4.90 -10.62
C GLU A 73 8.43 4.89 -11.96
N THR A 74 8.74 3.69 -12.45
CA THR A 74 9.34 3.45 -13.78
C THR A 74 8.69 2.20 -14.35
N ASP A 75 9.08 1.77 -15.54
CA ASP A 75 8.55 0.56 -16.15
C ASP A 75 8.81 -0.70 -15.30
N SER A 76 9.82 -0.68 -14.44
CA SER A 76 10.21 -1.85 -13.65
C SER A 76 10.17 -1.62 -12.14
N VAL A 77 9.83 -0.41 -11.67
CA VAL A 77 9.81 -0.10 -10.24
C VAL A 77 8.43 0.42 -9.83
N TYR A 78 7.85 -0.22 -8.82
CA TYR A 78 6.58 0.20 -8.23
C TYR A 78 6.77 0.58 -6.78
N GLU A 79 6.05 1.61 -6.34
CA GLU A 79 6.01 2.00 -4.94
C GLU A 79 4.75 1.41 -4.29
N LEU A 80 4.94 0.63 -3.22
CA LEU A 80 3.83 0.19 -2.36
C LEU A 80 3.48 1.36 -1.44
N SER A 81 2.25 1.83 -1.55
CA SER A 81 1.78 2.97 -0.77
C SER A 81 0.31 2.83 -0.42
N LYS A 82 -0.17 3.72 0.44
CA LYS A 82 -1.58 3.81 0.80
C LYS A 82 -2.16 2.49 1.33
N MET A 83 -1.33 1.68 2.00
CA MET A 83 -1.79 0.46 2.65
C MET A 83 -2.45 0.81 3.98
N ALA A 84 -3.69 0.43 4.12
CA ALA A 84 -4.47 0.67 5.34
C ALA A 84 -5.45 -0.46 5.57
N VAL A 85 -5.63 -0.85 6.83
CA VAL A 85 -6.61 -1.85 7.25
C VAL A 85 -7.54 -1.16 8.25
N ALA A 86 -8.85 -1.37 8.09
CA ALA A 86 -9.85 -0.81 9.00
C ALA A 86 -9.52 -1.22 10.44
N GLU A 87 -9.62 -0.29 11.39
CA GLU A 87 -9.16 -0.50 12.76
C GLU A 87 -9.80 -1.73 13.41
N SER A 88 -11.10 -1.92 13.22
CA SER A 88 -11.83 -3.06 13.79
C SER A 88 -11.40 -4.40 13.19
N PHE A 89 -10.65 -4.40 12.10
CA PHE A 89 -10.17 -5.61 11.43
C PHE A 89 -8.66 -5.79 11.54
N GLN A 90 -7.96 -4.94 12.27
CA GLN A 90 -6.53 -5.12 12.53
C GLN A 90 -6.31 -6.33 13.42
N GLY A 91 -5.14 -6.97 13.28
CA GLY A 91 -4.83 -8.19 14.03
C GLY A 91 -5.46 -9.46 13.46
N LYS A 92 -6.10 -9.38 12.31
CA LYS A 92 -6.76 -10.53 11.64
C LYS A 92 -6.02 -11.02 10.39
N ASN A 93 -4.73 -10.73 10.32
CA ASN A 93 -3.87 -11.19 9.22
C ASN A 93 -4.16 -10.56 7.85
N ILE A 94 -4.96 -9.49 7.80
CA ILE A 94 -5.32 -8.84 6.52
C ILE A 94 -4.11 -8.16 5.90
N GLY A 95 -3.27 -7.49 6.70
CA GLY A 95 -2.05 -6.86 6.21
C GLY A 95 -1.12 -7.85 5.52
N ASN A 96 -0.97 -9.06 6.07
CA ASN A 96 -0.19 -10.13 5.45
C ASN A 96 -0.78 -10.53 4.09
N ARG A 97 -2.11 -10.67 4.01
CA ARG A 97 -2.79 -11.04 2.77
C ARG A 97 -2.63 -9.96 1.70
N LEU A 98 -2.73 -8.69 2.09
CA LEU A 98 -2.48 -7.57 1.18
C LEU A 98 -1.04 -7.55 0.67
N MET A 99 -0.07 -7.76 1.57
CA MET A 99 1.35 -7.79 1.21
C MET A 99 1.65 -8.94 0.24
N GLU A 100 1.14 -10.13 0.52
CA GLU A 100 1.33 -11.29 -0.36
C GLU A 100 0.77 -11.02 -1.75
N PHE A 101 -0.40 -10.40 -1.82
CA PHE A 101 -1.02 -10.06 -3.10
C PHE A 101 -0.21 -8.98 -3.83
N ALA A 102 0.28 -7.96 -3.13
CA ALA A 102 1.09 -6.90 -3.72
C ALA A 102 2.36 -7.46 -4.36
N ILE A 103 3.04 -8.37 -3.66
CA ILE A 103 4.26 -9.01 -4.18
C ILE A 103 3.93 -9.88 -5.40
N ALA A 104 2.88 -10.68 -5.33
CA ALA A 104 2.44 -11.52 -6.45
C ALA A 104 2.10 -10.65 -7.68
N LYS A 105 1.44 -9.53 -7.46
CA LYS A 105 1.10 -8.59 -8.55
C LYS A 105 2.34 -7.97 -9.16
N ALA A 106 3.32 -7.58 -8.35
CA ALA A 106 4.58 -7.03 -8.84
C ALA A 106 5.32 -8.05 -9.71
N ILE A 107 5.31 -9.32 -9.30
CA ILE A 107 5.90 -10.41 -10.10
C ILE A 107 5.17 -10.52 -11.45
N GLU A 108 3.85 -10.52 -11.43
CA GLU A 108 3.02 -10.58 -12.64
C GLU A 108 3.31 -9.41 -13.59
N LEU A 109 3.58 -8.22 -13.03
CA LEU A 109 3.90 -7.02 -13.79
C LEU A 109 5.35 -6.97 -14.27
N ASN A 110 6.14 -8.01 -13.99
CA ASN A 110 7.57 -8.09 -14.32
C ASN A 110 8.39 -6.97 -13.66
N ALA A 111 8.01 -6.54 -12.47
CA ALA A 111 8.74 -5.53 -11.73
C ALA A 111 10.11 -6.04 -11.33
N ALA A 112 11.12 -5.17 -11.36
CA ALA A 112 12.45 -5.48 -10.85
C ALA A 112 12.45 -5.35 -9.32
N LYS A 113 11.72 -4.38 -8.78
CA LYS A 113 11.65 -4.17 -7.34
C LYS A 113 10.40 -3.39 -6.93
N ILE A 114 10.07 -3.52 -5.65
CA ILE A 114 9.07 -2.69 -4.98
C ILE A 114 9.81 -1.79 -3.99
N ILE A 115 9.49 -0.50 -3.98
CA ILE A 115 9.98 0.44 -2.97
C ILE A 115 8.82 0.87 -2.07
N LEU A 116 9.14 1.35 -0.87
CA LEU A 116 8.16 1.97 0.01
C LEU A 116 8.82 3.02 0.89
N TYR A 117 8.01 3.94 1.39
CA TYR A 117 8.40 4.96 2.36
C TYR A 117 7.54 4.80 3.61
N SER A 118 8.16 4.90 4.78
CA SER A 118 7.46 4.70 6.05
C SER A 118 8.08 5.53 7.17
N ASN A 119 7.70 5.23 8.39
CA ASN A 119 8.25 5.88 9.57
C ASN A 119 8.60 4.82 10.60
N THR A 120 9.78 4.96 11.21
CA THR A 120 10.30 3.98 12.16
C THR A 120 9.45 3.85 13.44
N LYS A 121 8.60 4.82 13.75
CA LYS A 121 7.68 4.69 14.89
C LYS A 121 6.56 3.68 14.65
N LEU A 122 6.36 3.25 13.40
CA LEU A 122 5.35 2.25 13.04
C LEU A 122 5.96 0.85 13.11
N ALA A 123 6.33 0.42 14.32
CA ALA A 123 7.03 -0.86 14.51
C ALA A 123 6.31 -2.06 13.88
N PRO A 124 4.97 -2.23 14.01
CA PRO A 124 4.28 -3.33 13.35
C PRO A 124 4.40 -3.33 11.82
N ALA A 125 4.34 -2.14 11.21
CA ALA A 125 4.48 -2.01 9.76
C ALA A 125 5.89 -2.38 9.30
N ILE A 126 6.91 -1.85 9.99
CA ILE A 126 8.31 -2.17 9.69
C ILE A 126 8.57 -3.68 9.83
N HIS A 127 8.02 -4.29 10.89
CA HIS A 127 8.14 -5.73 11.10
C HIS A 127 7.51 -6.51 9.93
N LEU A 128 6.33 -6.08 9.47
CA LEU A 128 5.66 -6.69 8.32
C LEU A 128 6.53 -6.62 7.06
N TYR A 129 7.10 -5.44 6.77
CA TYR A 129 7.94 -5.28 5.60
C TYR A 129 9.18 -6.18 5.66
N ARG A 130 9.87 -6.21 6.80
CA ARG A 130 11.05 -7.07 6.98
C ARG A 130 10.71 -8.55 6.85
N LYS A 131 9.55 -8.96 7.35
CA LYS A 131 9.07 -10.34 7.24
C LYS A 131 9.00 -10.81 5.79
N TYR A 132 8.63 -9.90 4.87
CA TYR A 132 8.51 -10.24 3.45
C TYR A 132 9.77 -9.94 2.65
N GLY A 133 10.86 -9.58 3.31
CA GLY A 133 12.16 -9.44 2.68
C GLY A 133 12.57 -8.04 2.28
N PHE A 134 11.78 -7.03 2.67
CA PHE A 134 12.17 -5.65 2.43
C PHE A 134 13.37 -5.28 3.29
N THR A 135 14.31 -4.53 2.72
CA THR A 135 15.49 -4.03 3.42
C THR A 135 15.58 -2.53 3.31
N GLU A 136 16.19 -1.91 4.31
CA GLU A 136 16.33 -0.46 4.35
C GLU A 136 17.35 0.02 3.32
N VAL A 137 17.04 1.13 2.65
CA VAL A 137 17.93 1.83 1.72
C VAL A 137 17.91 3.32 2.05
N PRO A 138 18.91 4.10 1.58
CA PRO A 138 18.95 5.54 1.89
C PRO A 138 17.71 6.28 1.43
N VAL A 139 17.18 7.17 2.30
CA VAL A 139 16.07 8.07 1.95
C VAL A 139 16.66 9.34 1.35
N THR A 140 16.31 9.63 0.11
CA THR A 140 16.72 10.88 -0.54
C THR A 140 15.57 11.88 -0.65
N SER A 141 14.36 11.40 -0.98
CA SER A 141 13.15 12.21 -1.06
C SER A 141 11.96 11.28 -1.12
N SER A 142 10.89 11.60 -0.36
CA SER A 142 9.67 10.78 -0.35
C SER A 142 8.42 11.52 -0.78
N GLY A 143 8.46 12.86 -0.83
CA GLY A 143 7.27 13.66 -1.02
C GLY A 143 6.43 13.83 0.23
N TYR A 144 6.71 13.09 1.31
CA TYR A 144 5.99 13.15 2.59
C TYR A 144 6.94 13.55 3.72
N LYS A 145 6.52 14.52 4.55
CA LYS A 145 7.32 14.96 5.71
C LYS A 145 7.41 13.90 6.79
N ARG A 146 6.39 13.04 6.89
CA ARG A 146 6.32 12.00 7.91
C ARG A 146 7.24 10.81 7.67
N CYS A 147 7.76 10.65 6.45
CA CYS A 147 8.56 9.49 6.11
C CYS A 147 10.03 9.70 6.46
N ASN A 148 10.61 8.76 7.23
CA ASN A 148 12.01 8.80 7.62
C ASN A 148 12.76 7.51 7.27
N ILE A 149 12.11 6.57 6.60
CA ILE A 149 12.73 5.31 6.17
C ILE A 149 12.22 4.96 4.77
N LYS A 150 13.12 4.48 3.94
CA LYS A 150 12.80 3.91 2.64
C LYS A 150 13.26 2.46 2.65
N MET A 151 12.43 1.58 2.10
CA MET A 151 12.76 0.15 2.02
C MET A 151 12.53 -0.35 0.60
N GLU A 152 13.20 -1.44 0.24
CA GLU A 152 12.99 -2.06 -1.06
C GLU A 152 12.99 -3.58 -0.96
N LEU A 153 12.25 -4.20 -1.86
CA LEU A 153 12.24 -5.64 -2.09
C LEU A 153 12.64 -5.90 -3.54
N ILE A 154 13.73 -6.61 -3.73
CA ILE A 154 14.18 -6.99 -5.06
C ILE A 154 13.36 -8.19 -5.53
N ILE A 155 12.67 -8.05 -6.66
CA ILE A 155 11.81 -9.08 -7.25
C ILE A 155 12.60 -9.88 -8.29
N GLN A 156 13.26 -9.17 -9.23
CA GLN A 156 14.04 -9.79 -10.28
C GLN A 156 15.48 -9.30 -10.19
N LYS A 157 16.41 -10.24 -10.17
CA LYS A 157 17.82 -9.89 -10.26
C LYS A 157 18.15 -9.69 -11.73
N GLU A 158 18.95 -8.67 -12.02
CA GLU A 158 19.51 -8.49 -13.36
C GLU A 158 20.40 -9.68 -13.70
N LYS A 159 20.28 -10.13 -14.91
CA LYS A 159 21.09 -11.22 -15.42
C LYS A 159 22.45 -10.71 -15.86
#